data_80dca4ffd3bcce3c6fbf40187b459cf6
#
_entry.id   80dca4ffd3bcce3c6fbf40187b459cf6
#
_cell.length_a   1.000
_cell.length_b   1.000
_cell.length_c   1.000
_cell.angle_alpha   90.00
_cell.angle_beta   90.00
_cell.angle_gamma   90.00
#
_symmetry.space_group_name_H-M   'P 1'
#
loop_
_entity.id
_entity.type
_entity.pdbx_description
1 polymer ?
#
loop_
_entity_poly.entity_id
_entity_poly.type
_entity_poly.pdbx_seq_one_letter_code
_entity_poly.pdbx_strand_id
1 'polypeptide(L)'
;MARKIIFLLFLIPFSSWAIEMKLKEGERSATLKQMKNFWISADCKKCEAQNIMESSSPDKIKKALAEVPDGRIAPGTRVCNGLGGMSWALKDDKGRTQSICEFKDKSYVLTDDLAGLIPQN
;
A
#
# COMPACT_ATOMS: atom_id res chain seq x y z
N MET A 1 26.11 6.33 36.55
CA MET A 1 25.05 7.29 36.65
C MET A 1 24.75 7.95 35.32
N ALA A 2 25.65 8.72 34.75
CA ALA A 2 25.42 9.24 33.41
C ALA A 2 25.27 8.15 32.35
N ARG A 3 25.85 7.01 32.60
CA ARG A 3 25.81 5.89 31.67
C ARG A 3 24.42 5.35 31.36
N LYS A 4 23.53 5.41 32.32
CA LYS A 4 22.17 4.92 32.14
C LYS A 4 21.39 5.78 31.15
N ILE A 5 21.67 7.06 31.11
CA ILE A 5 21.02 7.97 30.18
C ILE A 5 21.42 7.64 28.76
N ILE A 6 22.68 7.26 28.54
CA ILE A 6 23.18 6.91 27.22
C ILE A 6 22.45 5.71 26.65
N PHE A 7 22.15 4.70 27.47
CA PHE A 7 21.43 3.53 26.99
C PHE A 7 20.02 3.86 26.53
N LEU A 8 19.36 4.76 27.23
CA LEU A 8 18.02 5.18 26.83
C LEU A 8 18.03 5.87 25.47
N LEU A 9 19.08 6.64 25.20
CA LEU A 9 19.20 7.33 23.92
C LEU A 9 19.39 6.37 22.76
N PHE A 10 20.05 5.25 22.98
CA PHE A 10 20.22 4.25 21.93
C PHE A 10 18.93 3.51 21.59
N LEU A 11 18.07 3.32 22.55
CA LEU A 11 16.84 2.57 22.32
C LEU A 11 15.80 3.38 21.55
N ILE A 12 15.72 4.68 21.81
CA ILE A 12 14.72 5.55 21.21
C ILE A 12 14.83 5.61 19.68
N PRO A 13 16.02 5.81 19.08
CA PRO A 13 16.12 5.95 17.62
C PRO A 13 15.66 4.72 16.84
N PHE A 14 15.82 3.54 17.38
CA PHE A 14 15.46 2.31 16.67
C PHE A 14 13.97 2.16 16.48
N SER A 15 13.17 2.63 17.43
CA SER A 15 11.73 2.50 17.34
C SER A 15 11.10 3.46 16.32
N SER A 16 11.84 4.49 15.91
CA SER A 16 11.32 5.49 15.00
C SER A 16 11.73 5.29 13.54
N TRP A 17 12.39 4.17 13.23
CA TRP A 17 12.93 3.92 11.91
C TRP A 17 11.97 3.21 10.95
N ALA A 18 10.67 3.31 11.21
CA ALA A 18 9.70 2.78 10.27
C ALA A 18 9.81 3.54 8.94
N ILE A 19 9.93 2.79 7.84
CA ILE A 19 9.99 3.40 6.51
C ILE A 19 8.59 3.81 6.10
N GLU A 20 8.44 5.08 5.76
CA GLU A 20 7.17 5.63 5.33
C GLU A 20 7.31 6.31 3.98
N MET A 21 6.22 6.31 3.23
CA MET A 21 6.12 7.04 1.98
C MET A 21 4.95 8.01 2.09
N LYS A 22 5.22 9.30 1.86
CA LYS A 22 4.18 10.32 1.91
C LYS A 22 3.82 10.74 0.51
N LEU A 23 2.53 10.73 0.21
CA LEU A 23 2.00 11.06 -1.09
C LEU A 23 0.99 12.18 -0.97
N LYS A 24 0.92 13.04 -1.97
CA LYS A 24 -0.01 14.17 -1.96
C LYS A 24 -0.39 14.59 -3.37
N GLU A 25 -1.63 15.02 -3.52
CA GLU A 25 -2.11 15.67 -4.74
C GLU A 25 -3.28 16.58 -4.36
N GLY A 26 -3.08 17.89 -4.46
CA GLY A 26 -4.07 18.85 -4.00
C GLY A 26 -4.33 18.71 -2.50
N GLU A 27 -5.57 18.50 -2.13
CA GLU A 27 -5.97 18.32 -0.74
C GLU A 27 -5.90 16.86 -0.30
N ARG A 28 -5.70 15.94 -1.23
CA ARG A 28 -5.62 14.52 -0.93
C ARG A 28 -4.20 14.14 -0.55
N SER A 29 -4.07 13.43 0.54
CA SER A 29 -2.77 12.95 0.99
C SER A 29 -2.90 11.53 1.49
N ALA A 30 -1.79 10.79 1.44
CA ALA A 30 -1.73 9.42 1.93
C ALA A 30 -0.34 9.16 2.49
N THR A 31 -0.28 8.49 3.62
CA THR A 31 0.98 8.03 4.20
C THR A 31 0.96 6.52 4.24
N LEU A 32 1.97 5.91 3.63
CA LEU A 32 2.10 4.46 3.58
C LEU A 32 3.30 4.02 4.40
N LYS A 33 3.20 2.82 4.97
CA LYS A 33 4.31 2.14 5.64
C LYS A 33 4.69 0.91 4.85
N GLN A 34 5.95 0.54 4.91
CA GLN A 34 6.44 -0.65 4.24
C GLN A 34 6.18 -1.87 5.12
N MET A 35 5.47 -2.84 4.56
CA MET A 35 5.36 -4.18 5.12
C MET A 35 6.36 -5.07 4.41
N LYS A 36 6.27 -6.38 4.56
CA LYS A 36 7.25 -7.33 4.02
C LYS A 36 7.64 -7.06 2.57
N ASN A 37 6.65 -6.95 1.70
CA ASN A 37 6.88 -6.76 0.27
C ASN A 37 5.80 -5.90 -0.38
N PHE A 38 5.14 -5.07 0.42
CA PHE A 38 4.12 -4.15 -0.10
C PHE A 38 4.02 -2.92 0.81
N TRP A 39 3.36 -1.88 0.28
CA TRP A 39 3.15 -0.62 0.99
C TRP A 39 1.66 -0.44 1.25
N ILE A 40 1.29 -0.21 2.52
CA ILE A 40 -0.10 -0.01 2.91
C ILE A 40 -0.24 1.23 3.78
N SER A 41 -1.49 1.65 4.02
CA SER A 41 -1.79 2.78 4.89
C SER A 41 -1.02 2.69 6.19
N ALA A 42 -0.39 3.79 6.60
CA ALA A 42 0.46 3.82 7.79
C ALA A 42 -0.31 3.48 9.07
N ASP A 43 -1.60 3.78 9.11
CA ASP A 43 -2.45 3.51 10.26
C ASP A 43 -3.15 2.15 10.19
N CYS A 44 -2.78 1.31 9.23
CA CYS A 44 -3.43 0.01 9.05
C CYS A 44 -3.18 -0.93 10.23
N LYS A 45 -4.27 -1.45 10.79
CA LYS A 45 -4.26 -2.52 11.77
C LYS A 45 -5.37 -3.48 11.37
N LYS A 46 -4.99 -4.63 10.81
CA LYS A 46 -5.95 -5.62 10.32
C LYS A 46 -6.98 -5.01 9.36
N CYS A 47 -6.53 -4.09 8.54
CA CYS A 47 -7.38 -3.40 7.59
C CYS A 47 -7.65 -4.27 6.36
N GLU A 48 -8.60 -3.84 5.52
CA GLU A 48 -8.95 -4.56 4.31
C GLU A 48 -7.76 -4.68 3.36
N ALA A 49 -6.96 -3.61 3.22
CA ALA A 49 -5.78 -3.65 2.37
C ALA A 49 -4.81 -4.76 2.78
N GLN A 50 -4.55 -4.89 4.08
CA GLN A 50 -3.66 -5.95 4.57
C GLN A 50 -4.24 -7.33 4.30
N ASN A 51 -5.53 -7.50 4.54
CA ASN A 51 -6.18 -8.79 4.30
C ASN A 51 -6.08 -9.18 2.82
N ILE A 52 -6.29 -8.23 1.92
CA ILE A 52 -6.18 -8.48 0.49
C ILE A 52 -4.76 -8.90 0.12
N MET A 53 -3.76 -8.18 0.63
CA MET A 53 -2.37 -8.49 0.29
C MET A 53 -1.89 -9.83 0.85
N GLU A 54 -2.40 -10.23 2.00
CA GLU A 54 -1.92 -11.44 2.67
C GLU A 54 -2.78 -12.67 2.43
N SER A 55 -4.06 -12.49 2.09
CA SER A 55 -5.01 -13.61 2.09
C SER A 55 -5.77 -13.82 0.79
N SER A 56 -5.51 -13.02 -0.26
CA SER A 56 -6.23 -13.21 -1.51
C SER A 56 -5.78 -14.47 -2.23
N SER A 57 -6.74 -15.30 -2.64
CA SER A 57 -6.44 -16.48 -3.44
C SER A 57 -6.14 -16.08 -4.89
N PRO A 58 -5.38 -16.92 -5.63
CA PRO A 58 -5.17 -16.67 -7.05
C PRO A 58 -6.48 -16.54 -7.84
N ASP A 59 -7.48 -17.32 -7.50
CA ASP A 59 -8.77 -17.28 -8.19
C ASP A 59 -9.48 -15.94 -7.98
N LYS A 60 -9.38 -15.39 -6.76
CA LYS A 60 -9.98 -14.09 -6.46
C LYS A 60 -9.34 -12.99 -7.32
N ILE A 61 -8.03 -13.05 -7.49
CA ILE A 61 -7.31 -12.07 -8.29
C ILE A 61 -7.64 -12.22 -9.78
N LYS A 62 -7.72 -13.46 -10.27
CA LYS A 62 -8.12 -13.71 -11.66
C LYS A 62 -9.53 -13.20 -11.93
N LYS A 63 -10.44 -13.40 -10.98
CA LYS A 63 -11.81 -12.90 -11.11
C LYS A 63 -11.83 -11.38 -11.14
N ALA A 64 -11.04 -10.73 -10.29
CA ALA A 64 -10.96 -9.27 -10.29
C ALA A 64 -10.48 -8.74 -11.64
N LEU A 65 -9.46 -9.37 -12.23
CA LEU A 65 -8.98 -9.00 -13.56
C LEU A 65 -10.06 -9.17 -14.62
N ALA A 66 -10.84 -10.25 -14.53
CA ALA A 66 -11.90 -10.54 -15.51
C ALA A 66 -13.03 -9.51 -15.46
N GLU A 67 -13.26 -8.89 -14.30
CA GLU A 67 -14.30 -7.87 -14.16
C GLU A 67 -13.91 -6.55 -14.82
N VAL A 68 -12.62 -6.34 -15.11
CA VAL A 68 -12.11 -5.14 -15.77
C VAL A 68 -11.26 -5.60 -16.95
N PRO A 69 -11.89 -6.02 -18.07
CA PRO A 69 -11.15 -6.68 -19.15
C PRO A 69 -10.35 -5.78 -20.06
N ASP A 70 -10.40 -4.45 -19.88
CA ASP A 70 -9.70 -3.52 -20.74
C ASP A 70 -8.19 -3.61 -20.55
N GLY A 71 -7.49 -4.22 -21.50
CA GLY A 71 -6.04 -4.40 -21.43
C GLY A 71 -5.24 -3.12 -21.55
N ARG A 72 -5.87 -1.97 -21.83
CA ARG A 72 -5.18 -0.68 -21.85
C ARG A 72 -4.99 -0.12 -20.44
N ILE A 73 -5.72 -0.65 -19.47
CA ILE A 73 -5.60 -0.24 -18.08
C ILE A 73 -4.49 -1.07 -17.43
N ALA A 74 -3.62 -0.43 -16.67
CA ALA A 74 -2.51 -1.11 -16.00
C ALA A 74 -3.01 -2.26 -15.11
N PRO A 75 -2.28 -3.40 -15.05
CA PRO A 75 -2.76 -4.58 -14.34
C PRO A 75 -3.11 -4.32 -12.88
N GLY A 76 -2.31 -3.57 -12.15
CA GLY A 76 -2.61 -3.26 -10.75
C GLY A 76 -3.90 -2.47 -10.58
N THR A 77 -4.17 -1.54 -11.49
CA THR A 77 -5.40 -0.76 -11.47
C THR A 77 -6.61 -1.64 -11.79
N ARG A 78 -6.45 -2.58 -12.70
CA ARG A 78 -7.51 -3.54 -13.02
C ARG A 78 -7.87 -4.39 -11.79
N VAL A 79 -6.85 -4.89 -11.09
CA VAL A 79 -7.07 -5.65 -9.86
C VAL A 79 -7.78 -4.77 -8.82
N CYS A 80 -7.31 -3.54 -8.65
CA CYS A 80 -7.91 -2.59 -7.71
C CYS A 80 -9.41 -2.44 -7.98
N ASN A 81 -9.74 -2.11 -9.21
CA ASN A 81 -11.14 -1.87 -9.59
C ASN A 81 -11.98 -3.14 -9.49
N GLY A 82 -11.41 -4.27 -9.87
CA GLY A 82 -12.12 -5.55 -9.79
C GLY A 82 -12.36 -6.02 -8.36
N LEU A 83 -11.54 -5.59 -7.42
CA LEU A 83 -11.73 -5.87 -6.00
C LEU A 83 -12.68 -4.88 -5.31
N GLY A 84 -13.20 -3.92 -6.06
CA GLY A 84 -14.09 -2.91 -5.51
C GLY A 84 -13.40 -1.70 -4.92
N GLY A 85 -12.10 -1.57 -5.17
CA GLY A 85 -11.34 -0.40 -4.73
C GLY A 85 -11.41 0.74 -5.71
N MET A 86 -10.83 1.86 -5.32
CA MET A 86 -10.74 3.06 -6.15
C MET A 86 -9.28 3.49 -6.25
N SER A 87 -8.82 3.68 -7.49
CA SER A 87 -7.43 4.04 -7.73
C SER A 87 -7.26 5.56 -7.79
N TRP A 88 -6.23 6.06 -7.10
CA TRP A 88 -5.89 7.48 -7.06
C TRP A 88 -4.42 7.66 -7.42
N ALA A 89 -4.13 8.68 -8.22
CA ALA A 89 -2.75 9.05 -8.55
C ALA A 89 -2.33 10.21 -7.64
N LEU A 90 -1.24 10.02 -6.91
CA LEU A 90 -0.69 11.01 -6.00
C LEU A 90 0.81 11.15 -6.28
N LYS A 91 1.42 12.21 -5.77
CA LYS A 91 2.86 12.44 -5.99
C LYS A 91 3.64 12.28 -4.69
N ASP A 92 4.83 11.69 -4.80
CA ASP A 92 5.74 11.59 -3.66
C ASP A 92 6.54 12.91 -3.52
N ASP A 93 7.42 12.95 -2.52
CA ASP A 93 8.22 14.14 -2.24
C ASP A 93 9.23 14.47 -3.33
N LYS A 94 9.48 13.54 -4.25
CA LYS A 94 10.37 13.75 -5.39
C LYS A 94 9.61 14.09 -6.67
N GLY A 95 8.30 14.31 -6.56
CA GLY A 95 7.45 14.64 -7.68
C GLY A 95 7.06 13.48 -8.57
N ARG A 96 7.37 12.24 -8.18
CA ARG A 96 7.01 11.05 -8.95
C ARG A 96 5.57 10.66 -8.66
N THR A 97 4.85 10.27 -9.71
CA THR A 97 3.47 9.83 -9.55
C THR A 97 3.43 8.40 -9.03
N GLN A 98 2.65 8.19 -7.97
CA GLN A 98 2.38 6.88 -7.40
C GLN A 98 0.88 6.67 -7.39
N SER A 99 0.43 5.45 -7.64
CA SER A 99 -0.98 5.12 -7.62
C SER A 99 -1.31 4.30 -6.39
N ILE A 100 -2.39 4.67 -5.70
CA ILE A 100 -2.88 3.89 -4.56
C ILE A 100 -4.26 3.33 -4.87
N CYS A 101 -4.58 2.19 -4.27
CA CYS A 101 -5.91 1.59 -4.32
C CYS A 101 -6.55 1.74 -2.95
N GLU A 102 -7.64 2.49 -2.88
CA GLU A 102 -8.36 2.71 -1.62
C GLU A 102 -9.57 1.77 -1.55
N PHE A 103 -9.72 1.09 -0.43
CA PHE A 103 -10.84 0.18 -0.18
C PHE A 103 -11.92 0.85 0.65
N LYS A 104 -13.02 0.13 0.91
CA LYS A 104 -14.19 0.71 1.57
C LYS A 104 -13.93 1.19 2.99
N ASP A 105 -13.01 0.52 3.70
CA ASP A 105 -12.66 0.89 5.06
C ASP A 105 -11.64 2.04 5.13
N LYS A 106 -11.36 2.67 3.97
CA LYS A 106 -10.40 3.76 3.82
C LYS A 106 -8.94 3.33 3.94
N SER A 107 -8.67 2.04 4.05
CA SER A 107 -7.30 1.55 3.94
C SER A 107 -6.88 1.52 2.47
N TYR A 108 -5.57 1.61 2.23
CA TYR A 108 -5.07 1.63 0.86
C TYR A 108 -3.73 0.90 0.76
N VAL A 109 -3.39 0.55 -0.46
CA VAL A 109 -2.15 -0.13 -0.82
C VAL A 109 -1.64 0.51 -2.10
N LEU A 110 -0.33 0.42 -2.35
CA LEU A 110 0.18 0.84 -3.67
C LEU A 110 -0.42 -0.06 -4.75
N THR A 111 -0.94 0.57 -5.79
CA THR A 111 -1.60 -0.17 -6.88
C THR A 111 -0.64 -1.14 -7.56
N ASP A 112 0.64 -0.75 -7.69
CA ASP A 112 1.65 -1.63 -8.29
C ASP A 112 1.85 -2.91 -7.48
N ASP A 113 1.67 -2.85 -6.17
CA ASP A 113 1.80 -4.03 -5.33
C ASP A 113 0.68 -5.03 -5.59
N LEU A 114 -0.50 -4.55 -5.99
CA LEU A 114 -1.59 -5.44 -6.38
C LEU A 114 -1.25 -6.23 -7.65
N ALA A 115 -0.50 -5.63 -8.56
CA ALA A 115 -0.05 -6.34 -9.76
C ALA A 115 0.79 -7.56 -9.40
N GLY A 116 1.52 -7.50 -8.29
CA GLY A 116 2.31 -8.61 -7.81
C GLY A 116 1.50 -9.81 -7.35
N LEU A 117 0.20 -9.63 -7.11
CA LEU A 117 -0.69 -10.73 -6.73
C LEU A 117 -1.19 -11.54 -7.92
N ILE A 118 -0.98 -11.05 -9.14
CA ILE A 118 -1.46 -11.72 -10.34
C ILE A 118 -0.69 -13.03 -10.54
N PRO A 119 -1.40 -14.17 -10.65
CA PRO A 119 -0.69 -15.44 -10.82
C PRO A 119 0.12 -15.48 -12.10
N GLN A 120 1.34 -15.99 -12.01
CA GLN A 120 2.20 -16.22 -13.16
C GLN A 120 1.94 -17.62 -13.70
N ASN A 121 1.70 -17.71 -15.00
CA ASN A 121 1.47 -18.99 -15.65
C ASN A 121 2.71 -19.45 -16.39
#